data_855bf156ac51d4218189835c0744fd9c
#
_entry.id   855bf156ac51d4218189835c0744fd9c
#
_cell.length_a   1.000
_cell.length_b   1.000
_cell.length_c   1.000
_cell.angle_alpha   90.00
_cell.angle_beta   90.00
_cell.angle_gamma   90.00
#
_symmetry.space_group_name_H-M   'P 1'
#
loop_
_entity.id
_entity.type
_entity.pdbx_description
1 polymer ?
#
loop_
_entity_poly.entity_id
_entity_poly.type
_entity_poly.pdbx_seq_one_letter_code
_entity_poly.pdbx_strand_id
1 'polypeptide(L)'
;MEDRYGHRISYLRVSITDRCNERCTYCMPQELQEWLPRDEILTFEETLRLIRIATELGVTKLRITGGEPLTRRDVIRLFRALPALDRIRNLGVSTNGTLLAREVEPGLTMAQALRKCGVNSVNVSLDTLDRVTYAEITGRDLLPQALAGIEAALHAGFPQIKLNCVLMRGRTEDDFIELIEFAAERNLLLRFIELMPVTTNEVLNETNFLPAREAKRAIEAHYGDLIPQPDFRTNGPAAYHQLPGRNQRIGFIGAMTDLHFCESCNKLRLTCDGKLRPCLGSYLEFDIMKPMREGASDAELKQFFLDVVDRKPEQHDFRDNYQPGRKMVAIGG
;
A
#
# COMPACT_ATOMS: atom_id res chain seq x y z
N MET A 1 -2.48 -1.57 20.79
CA MET A 1 -3.46 -2.68 20.75
C MET A 1 -2.72 -3.99 20.52
N GLU A 2 -3.22 -5.07 21.05
CA GLU A 2 -2.67 -6.42 20.87
C GLU A 2 -3.83 -7.36 20.56
N ASP A 3 -3.65 -8.27 19.60
CA ASP A 3 -4.67 -9.27 19.28
C ASP A 3 -4.51 -10.52 20.15
N ARG A 4 -5.45 -11.48 20.03
CA ARG A 4 -5.45 -12.72 20.82
C ARG A 4 -4.27 -13.66 20.55
N TYR A 5 -3.48 -13.38 19.50
CA TYR A 5 -2.30 -14.17 19.11
C TYR A 5 -0.99 -13.49 19.50
N GLY A 6 -1.05 -12.35 20.22
CA GLY A 6 0.12 -11.60 20.67
C GLY A 6 0.70 -10.65 19.63
N HIS A 7 0.02 -10.38 18.51
CA HIS A 7 0.49 -9.41 17.53
C HIS A 7 0.22 -7.98 18.03
N ARG A 8 1.27 -7.18 18.11
CA ARG A 8 1.16 -5.77 18.49
C ARG A 8 0.73 -4.92 17.30
N ILE A 9 -0.53 -4.51 17.26
CA ILE A 9 -1.10 -3.69 16.19
C ILE A 9 -0.69 -2.23 16.39
N SER A 10 0.24 -1.77 15.57
CA SER A 10 0.84 -0.42 15.63
C SER A 10 0.79 0.34 14.31
N TYR A 11 0.25 -0.27 13.26
CA TYR A 11 0.21 0.25 11.91
C TYR A 11 -1.21 0.32 11.35
N LEU A 12 -1.71 1.53 11.12
CA LEU A 12 -3.00 1.76 10.47
C LEU A 12 -2.79 2.15 8.99
N ARG A 13 -3.45 1.42 8.09
CA ARG A 13 -3.58 1.81 6.68
C ARG A 13 -4.97 2.42 6.49
N VAL A 14 -5.03 3.61 5.92
CA VAL A 14 -6.27 4.37 5.75
C VAL A 14 -6.49 4.62 4.26
N SER A 15 -7.51 3.99 3.72
CA SER A 15 -8.05 4.35 2.40
C SER A 15 -8.88 5.61 2.55
N ILE A 16 -8.61 6.60 1.72
CA ILE A 16 -9.35 7.87 1.75
C ILE A 16 -10.27 8.07 0.55
N THR A 17 -10.21 7.17 -0.43
CA THR A 17 -11.03 7.19 -1.64
C THR A 17 -11.02 5.82 -2.30
N ASP A 18 -12.10 5.45 -2.94
CA ASP A 18 -12.21 4.31 -3.84
C ASP A 18 -11.76 4.67 -5.29
N ARG A 19 -11.66 5.97 -5.61
CA ARG A 19 -11.34 6.45 -6.96
C ARG A 19 -9.86 6.31 -7.28
N CYS A 20 -9.56 5.89 -8.51
CA CYS A 20 -8.22 5.82 -9.06
C CYS A 20 -8.20 6.38 -10.48
N ASN A 21 -7.11 6.99 -10.89
CA ASN A 21 -6.90 7.43 -12.28
C ASN A 21 -6.30 6.35 -13.18
N GLU A 22 -5.96 5.19 -12.63
CA GLU A 22 -5.57 3.97 -13.34
C GLU A 22 -6.60 2.85 -13.16
N ARG A 23 -6.45 1.77 -13.94
CA ARG A 23 -7.33 0.59 -13.98
C ARG A 23 -6.49 -0.70 -13.98
N CYS A 24 -5.55 -0.80 -13.01
CA CYS A 24 -4.64 -1.94 -12.96
C CYS A 24 -5.41 -3.26 -12.93
N THR A 25 -5.04 -4.17 -13.83
CA THR A 25 -5.72 -5.45 -14.05
C THR A 25 -5.82 -6.30 -12.79
N TYR A 26 -4.81 -6.26 -11.94
CA TYR A 26 -4.76 -7.00 -10.67
C TYR A 26 -5.51 -6.33 -9.51
N CYS A 27 -5.95 -5.08 -9.67
CA CYS A 27 -6.59 -4.29 -8.61
C CYS A 27 -8.07 -4.05 -8.88
N MET A 28 -8.42 -3.85 -10.15
CA MET A 28 -9.73 -3.38 -10.55
C MET A 28 -10.13 -3.98 -11.89
N PRO A 29 -11.33 -4.56 -12.02
CA PRO A 29 -11.85 -5.00 -13.34
C PRO A 29 -11.88 -3.82 -14.32
N GLN A 30 -11.64 -4.11 -15.60
CA GLN A 30 -11.65 -3.06 -16.63
C GLN A 30 -13.03 -2.49 -16.93
N GLU A 31 -14.10 -3.20 -16.52
CA GLU A 31 -15.49 -2.80 -16.73
C GLU A 31 -15.84 -1.54 -15.95
N LEU A 32 -16.90 -0.88 -16.35
CA LEU A 32 -17.44 0.34 -15.72
C LEU A 32 -17.57 0.16 -14.21
N GLN A 33 -16.88 1.03 -13.47
CA GLN A 33 -16.89 1.03 -12.01
C GLN A 33 -17.93 2.04 -11.53
N GLU A 34 -18.89 1.58 -10.77
CA GLU A 34 -19.65 2.47 -9.89
C GLU A 34 -18.76 2.85 -8.70
N TRP A 35 -18.61 4.16 -8.53
CA TRP A 35 -17.91 4.72 -7.38
C TRP A 35 -18.89 4.93 -6.23
N LEU A 36 -18.40 4.81 -5.02
CA LEU A 36 -19.21 5.12 -3.84
C LEU A 36 -19.73 6.57 -3.90
N PRO A 37 -20.99 6.80 -3.53
CA PRO A 37 -21.52 8.14 -3.29
C PRO A 37 -20.68 8.90 -2.25
N ARG A 38 -20.66 10.22 -2.34
CA ARG A 38 -19.81 11.04 -1.44
C ARG A 38 -20.20 10.95 0.02
N ASP A 39 -21.46 10.78 0.31
CA ASP A 39 -22.03 10.62 1.66
C ASP A 39 -21.72 9.26 2.27
N GLU A 40 -21.36 8.28 1.47
CA GLU A 40 -20.88 6.98 1.92
C GLU A 40 -19.35 6.96 2.17
N ILE A 41 -18.64 8.05 1.87
CA ILE A 41 -17.20 8.18 2.11
C ILE A 41 -16.97 9.01 3.38
N LEU A 42 -16.01 8.59 4.21
CA LEU A 42 -15.56 9.35 5.38
C LEU A 42 -15.08 10.76 4.95
N THR A 43 -15.52 11.78 5.65
CA THR A 43 -14.95 13.12 5.54
C THR A 43 -13.52 13.15 6.06
N PHE A 44 -12.77 14.23 5.80
CA PHE A 44 -11.43 14.36 6.39
C PHE A 44 -11.47 14.48 7.92
N GLU A 45 -12.49 15.15 8.43
CA GLU A 45 -12.72 15.32 9.88
C GLU A 45 -13.03 13.98 10.55
N GLU A 46 -13.91 13.17 9.96
CA GLU A 46 -14.21 11.80 10.42
C GLU A 46 -12.97 10.91 10.38
N THR A 47 -12.22 10.98 9.28
CA THR A 47 -10.96 10.25 9.09
C THR A 47 -9.93 10.64 10.16
N LEU A 48 -9.75 11.94 10.43
CA LEU A 48 -8.84 12.45 11.46
C LEU A 48 -9.26 12.03 12.86
N ARG A 49 -10.58 12.04 13.16
CA ARG A 49 -11.11 11.56 14.45
C ARG A 49 -10.73 10.09 14.69
N LEU A 50 -10.97 9.23 13.69
CA LEU A 50 -10.64 7.80 13.80
C LEU A 50 -9.13 7.54 13.88
N ILE A 51 -8.32 8.28 13.12
CA ILE A 51 -6.84 8.20 13.21
C ILE A 51 -6.39 8.61 14.61
N ARG A 52 -6.89 9.72 15.17
CA ARG A 52 -6.56 10.17 16.52
C ARG A 52 -6.87 9.09 17.56
N ILE A 53 -8.07 8.52 17.52
CA ILE A 53 -8.46 7.41 18.40
C ILE A 53 -7.49 6.24 18.27
N ALA A 54 -7.14 5.83 17.05
CA ALA A 54 -6.19 4.75 16.83
C ALA A 54 -4.79 5.07 17.39
N THR A 55 -4.33 6.34 17.31
CA THR A 55 -3.04 6.73 17.89
C THR A 55 -3.06 6.68 19.42
N GLU A 56 -4.16 7.04 20.05
CA GLU A 56 -4.35 6.90 21.50
C GLU A 56 -4.31 5.44 21.96
N LEU A 57 -4.71 4.51 21.09
CA LEU A 57 -4.64 3.06 21.29
C LEU A 57 -3.27 2.44 20.92
N GLY A 58 -2.28 3.25 20.54
CA GLY A 58 -0.89 2.81 20.30
C GLY A 58 -0.50 2.63 18.85
N VAL A 59 -1.30 3.11 17.89
CA VAL A 59 -0.86 3.23 16.50
C VAL A 59 0.18 4.35 16.40
N THR A 60 1.35 4.01 15.87
CA THR A 60 2.47 4.94 15.68
C THR A 60 2.87 5.08 14.23
N LYS A 61 2.32 4.24 13.37
CA LYS A 61 2.55 4.27 11.94
C LYS A 61 1.24 4.42 11.19
N LEU A 62 1.21 5.39 10.30
CA LEU A 62 0.07 5.69 9.44
C LEU A 62 0.48 5.62 7.97
N ARG A 63 -0.37 5.01 7.15
CA ARG A 63 -0.22 5.04 5.70
C ARG A 63 -1.52 5.44 5.04
N ILE A 64 -1.50 6.57 4.39
CA ILE A 64 -2.61 7.02 3.57
C ILE A 64 -2.54 6.31 2.21
N THR A 65 -3.66 5.78 1.80
CA THR A 65 -3.87 5.04 0.56
C THR A 65 -5.30 5.28 0.04
N GLY A 66 -5.76 4.45 -0.86
CA GLY A 66 -7.09 4.54 -1.44
C GLY A 66 -7.16 3.63 -2.66
N GLY A 67 -7.92 4.03 -3.67
CA GLY A 67 -7.56 3.80 -5.04
C GLY A 67 -6.26 4.57 -5.30
N GLU A 68 -6.36 5.79 -5.84
CA GLU A 68 -5.21 6.71 -5.82
C GLU A 68 -5.52 7.89 -4.87
N PRO A 69 -4.86 7.97 -3.70
CA PRO A 69 -5.20 8.97 -2.68
C PRO A 69 -5.01 10.41 -3.17
N LEU A 70 -4.06 10.65 -4.09
CA LEU A 70 -3.75 11.99 -4.58
C LEU A 70 -4.79 12.52 -5.60
N THR A 71 -5.74 11.69 -6.01
CA THR A 71 -6.90 12.13 -6.81
C THR A 71 -7.98 12.79 -5.96
N ARG A 72 -8.01 12.52 -4.63
CA ARG A 72 -9.02 13.09 -3.76
C ARG A 72 -8.84 14.61 -3.69
N ARG A 73 -9.92 15.33 -3.99
CA ARG A 73 -9.89 16.80 -3.95
C ARG A 73 -9.46 17.29 -2.57
N ASP A 74 -8.63 18.32 -2.54
CA ASP A 74 -8.13 18.97 -1.32
C ASP A 74 -7.38 18.04 -0.36
N VAL A 75 -6.80 16.94 -0.85
CA VAL A 75 -6.11 15.92 -0.04
C VAL A 75 -5.01 16.52 0.84
N ILE A 76 -4.35 17.59 0.40
CA ILE A 76 -3.33 18.28 1.19
C ILE A 76 -3.89 18.83 2.52
N ARG A 77 -5.18 19.16 2.61
CA ARG A 77 -5.81 19.58 3.89
C ARG A 77 -5.72 18.46 4.93
N LEU A 78 -5.97 17.20 4.51
CA LEU A 78 -5.81 16.06 5.41
C LEU A 78 -4.36 15.94 5.88
N PHE A 79 -3.39 15.98 4.94
CA PHE A 79 -1.97 15.85 5.29
C PHE A 79 -1.47 16.98 6.18
N ARG A 80 -1.96 18.22 6.01
CA ARG A 80 -1.63 19.37 6.88
C ARG A 80 -2.13 19.20 8.33
N ALA A 81 -3.19 18.44 8.54
CA ALA A 81 -3.76 18.20 9.86
C ALA A 81 -3.10 17.04 10.62
N LEU A 82 -2.50 16.07 9.91
CA LEU A 82 -1.91 14.88 10.52
C LEU A 82 -0.73 15.15 11.48
N PRO A 83 0.17 16.13 11.25
CA PRO A 83 1.27 16.43 12.17
C PRO A 83 0.83 16.86 13.58
N ALA A 84 -0.41 17.35 13.74
CA ALA A 84 -0.96 17.65 15.06
C ALA A 84 -1.19 16.39 15.93
N LEU A 85 -1.11 15.20 15.33
CA LEU A 85 -1.18 13.91 16.02
C LEU A 85 0.24 13.45 16.37
N ASP A 86 0.76 13.91 17.47
CA ASP A 86 2.16 13.78 17.94
C ASP A 86 2.68 12.34 18.08
N ARG A 87 1.78 11.36 18.18
CA ARG A 87 2.12 9.94 18.33
C ARG A 87 2.52 9.25 17.02
N ILE A 88 2.27 9.87 15.87
CA ILE A 88 2.61 9.30 14.56
C ILE A 88 4.12 9.50 14.31
N ARG A 89 4.88 8.41 14.39
CA ARG A 89 6.33 8.40 14.12
C ARG A 89 6.67 8.14 12.65
N ASN A 90 5.77 7.49 11.93
CA ASN A 90 5.93 7.22 10.50
C ASN A 90 4.65 7.53 9.76
N LEU A 91 4.67 8.60 8.97
CA LEU A 91 3.60 9.00 8.07
C LEU A 91 4.00 8.68 6.63
N GLY A 92 3.25 7.80 6.00
CA GLY A 92 3.52 7.39 4.63
C GLY A 92 2.34 7.54 3.70
N VAL A 93 2.63 7.55 2.40
CA VAL A 93 1.63 7.47 1.33
C VAL A 93 1.95 6.30 0.40
N SER A 94 0.91 5.60 -0.08
CA SER A 94 1.01 4.67 -1.21
C SER A 94 0.30 5.29 -2.40
N THR A 95 0.95 5.33 -3.55
CA THR A 95 0.47 6.04 -4.75
C THR A 95 0.99 5.34 -6.01
N ASN A 96 0.32 5.52 -7.14
CA ASN A 96 0.83 5.15 -8.44
C ASN A 96 1.88 6.15 -8.99
N GLY A 97 2.13 7.24 -8.26
CA GLY A 97 3.16 8.22 -8.58
C GLY A 97 2.75 9.29 -9.59
N THR A 98 1.75 9.05 -10.42
CA THR A 98 1.41 9.89 -11.58
C THR A 98 1.07 11.34 -11.24
N LEU A 99 0.69 11.62 -9.99
CA LEU A 99 0.30 12.95 -9.52
C LEU A 99 1.34 13.63 -8.62
N LEU A 100 2.47 12.98 -8.32
CA LEU A 100 3.50 13.55 -7.42
C LEU A 100 4.19 14.79 -8.00
N ALA A 101 4.39 14.83 -9.33
CA ALA A 101 4.98 15.99 -10.00
C ALA A 101 3.98 17.14 -10.26
N ARG A 102 2.67 16.91 -10.07
CA ARG A 102 1.64 17.92 -10.29
C ARG A 102 1.82 19.09 -9.32
N GLU A 103 1.78 20.32 -9.82
CA GLU A 103 1.71 21.51 -8.99
C GLU A 103 0.38 21.59 -8.22
N VAL A 104 0.48 21.89 -6.94
CA VAL A 104 -0.67 22.14 -6.04
C VAL A 104 -0.79 23.60 -5.67
N GLU A 105 0.29 24.35 -5.74
CA GLU A 105 0.41 25.80 -5.62
C GLU A 105 1.54 26.24 -6.57
N PRO A 106 1.61 27.48 -7.03
CA PRO A 106 2.68 27.95 -7.91
C PRO A 106 4.08 27.62 -7.38
N GLY A 107 4.85 26.84 -8.13
CA GLY A 107 6.19 26.38 -7.76
C GLY A 107 6.25 25.33 -6.67
N LEU A 108 5.13 24.74 -6.27
CA LEU A 108 5.08 23.70 -5.23
C LEU A 108 4.44 22.44 -5.78
N THR A 109 5.23 21.39 -5.98
CA THR A 109 4.70 20.09 -6.42
C THR A 109 3.97 19.36 -5.30
N MET A 110 3.12 18.39 -5.66
CA MET A 110 2.45 17.50 -4.71
C MET A 110 3.47 16.77 -3.80
N ALA A 111 4.57 16.28 -4.36
CA ALA A 111 5.63 15.63 -3.60
C ALA A 111 6.21 16.57 -2.53
N GLN A 112 6.55 17.79 -2.90
CA GLN A 112 7.07 18.79 -1.96
C GLN A 112 6.03 19.18 -0.89
N ALA A 113 4.76 19.33 -1.28
CA ALA A 113 3.68 19.63 -0.34
C ALA A 113 3.50 18.51 0.69
N LEU A 114 3.49 17.24 0.25
CA LEU A 114 3.45 16.09 1.14
C LEU A 114 4.66 16.05 2.10
N ARG A 115 5.87 16.33 1.58
CA ARG A 115 7.09 16.37 2.39
C ARG A 115 7.01 17.46 3.46
N LYS A 116 6.53 18.66 3.12
CA LYS A 116 6.29 19.76 4.06
C LYS A 116 5.25 19.39 5.13
N CYS A 117 4.28 18.54 4.81
CA CYS A 117 3.29 18.01 5.76
C CYS A 117 3.82 16.85 6.62
N GLY A 118 5.13 16.58 6.65
CA GLY A 118 5.73 15.57 7.50
C GLY A 118 5.66 14.13 6.94
N VAL A 119 5.21 13.93 5.71
CA VAL A 119 5.30 12.60 5.08
C VAL A 119 6.77 12.22 4.97
N ASN A 120 7.12 11.06 5.51
CA ASN A 120 8.51 10.58 5.56
C ASN A 120 8.74 9.29 4.76
N SER A 121 7.68 8.66 4.24
CA SER A 121 7.84 7.51 3.35
C SER A 121 6.81 7.48 2.22
N VAL A 122 7.29 7.25 0.99
CA VAL A 122 6.46 7.11 -0.21
C VAL A 122 6.65 5.71 -0.76
N ASN A 123 5.54 5.01 -1.02
CA ASN A 123 5.57 3.79 -1.83
C ASN A 123 4.96 4.14 -3.18
N VAL A 124 5.70 3.94 -4.25
CA VAL A 124 5.24 4.13 -5.62
C VAL A 124 5.07 2.76 -6.26
N SER A 125 3.92 2.51 -6.86
CA SER A 125 3.68 1.32 -7.68
C SER A 125 4.29 1.52 -9.06
N LEU A 126 5.16 0.60 -9.49
CA LEU A 126 5.78 0.59 -10.81
C LEU A 126 6.13 -0.86 -11.18
N ASP A 127 5.37 -1.41 -12.09
CA ASP A 127 5.46 -2.83 -12.45
C ASP A 127 6.42 -3.07 -13.63
N THR A 128 6.65 -2.07 -14.47
CA THR A 128 7.49 -2.12 -15.69
C THR A 128 7.99 -0.73 -16.07
N LEU A 129 9.06 -0.67 -16.84
CA LEU A 129 9.57 0.54 -17.53
C LEU A 129 9.19 0.56 -19.01
N ASP A 130 8.63 -0.54 -19.54
CA ASP A 130 8.08 -0.56 -20.89
C ASP A 130 6.72 0.11 -20.95
N ARG A 131 6.57 1.10 -21.83
CA ARG A 131 5.37 1.93 -21.94
C ARG A 131 4.13 1.16 -22.39
N VAL A 132 4.33 0.17 -23.25
CA VAL A 132 3.21 -0.63 -23.79
C VAL A 132 2.71 -1.56 -22.68
N THR A 133 3.60 -2.29 -22.06
CA THR A 133 3.31 -3.19 -20.93
C THR A 133 2.69 -2.42 -19.76
N TYR A 134 3.20 -1.20 -19.46
CA TYR A 134 2.60 -0.33 -18.45
C TYR A 134 1.13 0.00 -18.77
N ALA A 135 0.87 0.41 -20.01
CA ALA A 135 -0.49 0.75 -20.43
C ALA A 135 -1.43 -0.47 -20.41
N GLU A 136 -0.93 -1.65 -20.75
CA GLU A 136 -1.68 -2.91 -20.65
C GLU A 136 -2.00 -3.30 -19.20
N ILE A 137 -1.04 -3.16 -18.28
CA ILE A 137 -1.22 -3.50 -16.87
C ILE A 137 -2.15 -2.48 -16.20
N THR A 138 -1.91 -1.19 -16.43
CA THR A 138 -2.59 -0.10 -15.69
C THR A 138 -3.87 0.41 -16.37
N GLY A 139 -4.14 -0.04 -17.60
CA GLY A 139 -5.25 0.44 -18.43
C GLY A 139 -5.11 1.91 -18.84
N ARG A 140 -3.93 2.51 -18.68
CA ARG A 140 -3.64 3.93 -18.97
C ARG A 140 -2.19 4.13 -19.37
N ASP A 141 -1.96 4.96 -20.36
CA ASP A 141 -0.60 5.35 -20.80
C ASP A 141 -0.09 6.55 -19.94
N LEU A 142 0.25 6.27 -18.68
CA LEU A 142 0.71 7.27 -17.70
C LEU A 142 2.13 7.01 -17.20
N LEU A 143 2.91 6.13 -17.83
CA LEU A 143 4.29 5.87 -17.42
C LEU A 143 5.16 7.12 -17.36
N PRO A 144 5.13 8.05 -18.33
CA PRO A 144 5.92 9.29 -18.23
C PRO A 144 5.58 10.13 -16.98
N GLN A 145 4.31 10.18 -16.60
CA GLN A 145 3.86 10.88 -15.40
C GLN A 145 4.28 10.16 -14.11
N ALA A 146 4.26 8.82 -14.10
CA ALA A 146 4.74 8.03 -12.95
C ALA A 146 6.25 8.23 -12.73
N LEU A 147 7.04 8.19 -13.81
CA LEU A 147 8.48 8.46 -13.76
C LEU A 147 8.78 9.90 -13.31
N ALA A 148 8.10 10.89 -13.88
CA ALA A 148 8.22 12.28 -13.43
C ALA A 148 7.85 12.44 -11.94
N GLY A 149 6.86 11.68 -11.47
CA GLY A 149 6.47 11.65 -10.07
C GLY A 149 7.53 11.05 -9.15
N ILE A 150 8.24 10.02 -9.59
CA ILE A 150 9.38 9.44 -8.86
C ILE A 150 10.51 10.48 -8.74
N GLU A 151 10.85 11.15 -9.83
CA GLU A 151 11.87 12.22 -9.82
C GLU A 151 11.43 13.38 -8.90
N ALA A 152 10.15 13.79 -8.93
CA ALA A 152 9.64 14.80 -8.01
C ALA A 152 9.73 14.36 -6.55
N ALA A 153 9.53 13.07 -6.26
CA ALA A 153 9.70 12.53 -4.91
C ALA A 153 11.17 12.56 -4.46
N LEU A 154 12.10 12.22 -5.34
CA LEU A 154 13.55 12.32 -5.09
C LEU A 154 13.95 13.77 -4.77
N HIS A 155 13.55 14.72 -5.60
CA HIS A 155 13.81 16.15 -5.41
C HIS A 155 13.17 16.72 -4.14
N ALA A 156 12.02 16.18 -3.72
CA ALA A 156 11.37 16.59 -2.47
C ALA A 156 12.11 16.10 -1.21
N GLY A 157 13.09 15.19 -1.33
CA GLY A 157 13.93 14.72 -0.25
C GLY A 157 13.19 13.86 0.78
N PHE A 158 12.34 12.93 0.34
CA PHE A 158 11.75 11.96 1.25
C PHE A 158 12.83 11.03 1.83
N PRO A 159 12.84 10.81 3.16
CA PRO A 159 13.79 9.89 3.79
C PRO A 159 13.70 8.46 3.26
N GLN A 160 12.54 8.05 2.77
CA GLN A 160 12.34 6.72 2.23
C GLN A 160 11.37 6.71 1.05
N ILE A 161 11.88 6.31 -0.11
CA ILE A 161 11.07 6.03 -1.31
C ILE A 161 11.23 4.54 -1.63
N LYS A 162 10.11 3.88 -1.87
CA LYS A 162 10.07 2.47 -2.25
C LYS A 162 9.30 2.30 -3.54
N LEU A 163 9.84 1.53 -4.44
CA LEU A 163 9.11 1.02 -5.60
C LEU A 163 8.48 -0.32 -5.26
N ASN A 164 7.27 -0.56 -5.70
CA ASN A 164 6.56 -1.82 -5.60
C ASN A 164 6.27 -2.33 -7.00
N CYS A 165 6.71 -3.53 -7.30
CA CYS A 165 6.39 -4.26 -8.51
C CYS A 165 5.58 -5.50 -8.13
N VAL A 166 4.41 -5.69 -8.74
CA VAL A 166 3.61 -6.90 -8.60
C VAL A 166 4.16 -7.96 -9.55
N LEU A 167 4.44 -9.15 -9.02
CA LEU A 167 4.94 -10.28 -9.78
C LEU A 167 3.82 -10.91 -10.60
N MET A 168 3.92 -10.84 -11.92
CA MET A 168 2.95 -11.40 -12.84
C MET A 168 3.68 -12.17 -13.95
N ARG A 169 3.43 -13.48 -14.01
CA ARG A 169 4.02 -14.37 -15.03
C ARG A 169 3.64 -13.92 -16.44
N GLY A 170 4.63 -13.89 -17.34
CA GLY A 170 4.50 -13.46 -18.71
C GLY A 170 4.21 -11.98 -18.93
N ARG A 171 4.37 -11.13 -17.89
CA ARG A 171 4.18 -9.68 -17.99
C ARG A 171 5.29 -8.85 -17.37
N THR A 172 5.76 -9.20 -16.19
CA THR A 172 6.76 -8.38 -15.45
C THR A 172 8.12 -9.07 -15.33
N GLU A 173 8.24 -10.32 -15.73
CA GLU A 173 9.46 -11.13 -15.58
C GLU A 173 10.65 -10.54 -16.36
N ASP A 174 10.41 -10.07 -17.59
CA ASP A 174 11.45 -9.56 -18.48
C ASP A 174 12.00 -8.19 -18.00
N ASP A 175 11.24 -7.47 -17.16
CA ASP A 175 11.55 -6.12 -16.71
C ASP A 175 12.31 -6.09 -15.38
N PHE A 176 12.52 -7.21 -14.69
CA PHE A 176 13.12 -7.21 -13.35
C PHE A 176 14.50 -6.57 -13.32
N ILE A 177 15.33 -6.86 -14.28
CA ILE A 177 16.71 -6.35 -14.35
C ILE A 177 16.71 -4.84 -14.57
N GLU A 178 15.90 -4.36 -15.51
CA GLU A 178 15.77 -2.93 -15.78
C GLU A 178 15.22 -2.15 -14.59
N LEU A 179 14.20 -2.70 -13.91
CA LEU A 179 13.65 -2.12 -12.67
C LEU A 179 14.68 -2.08 -11.54
N ILE A 180 15.52 -3.11 -11.42
CA ILE A 180 16.60 -3.16 -10.42
C ILE A 180 17.64 -2.09 -10.74
N GLU A 181 18.11 -1.97 -11.99
CA GLU A 181 19.08 -0.94 -12.39
C GLU A 181 18.48 0.47 -12.21
N PHE A 182 17.25 0.69 -12.64
CA PHE A 182 16.54 1.95 -12.43
C PHE A 182 16.47 2.35 -10.95
N ALA A 183 16.18 1.38 -10.07
CA ALA A 183 16.12 1.61 -8.63
C ALA A 183 17.54 1.84 -8.05
N ALA A 184 18.53 1.13 -8.52
CA ALA A 184 19.93 1.24 -8.08
C ALA A 184 20.53 2.61 -8.40
N GLU A 185 20.37 3.10 -9.63
CA GLU A 185 20.83 4.43 -10.07
C GLU A 185 20.27 5.57 -9.21
N ARG A 186 19.06 5.38 -8.66
CA ARG A 186 18.34 6.37 -7.87
C ARG A 186 18.37 6.12 -6.37
N ASN A 187 19.11 5.09 -5.93
CA ASN A 187 19.17 4.64 -4.54
C ASN A 187 17.77 4.39 -3.95
N LEU A 188 16.87 3.80 -4.73
CA LEU A 188 15.51 3.45 -4.35
C LEU A 188 15.44 2.01 -3.84
N LEU A 189 14.53 1.74 -2.93
CA LEU A 189 14.29 0.41 -2.41
C LEU A 189 13.20 -0.29 -3.25
N LEU A 190 13.58 -1.23 -4.10
CA LEU A 190 12.63 -2.00 -4.91
C LEU A 190 12.09 -3.19 -4.13
N ARG A 191 10.79 -3.46 -4.26
CA ARG A 191 10.11 -4.61 -3.67
C ARG A 191 9.25 -5.32 -4.68
N PHE A 192 9.45 -6.60 -4.79
CA PHE A 192 8.63 -7.52 -5.57
C PHE A 192 7.54 -8.11 -4.68
N ILE A 193 6.30 -8.09 -5.13
CA ILE A 193 5.12 -8.48 -4.35
C ILE A 193 4.37 -9.57 -5.11
N GLU A 194 4.15 -10.72 -4.49
CA GLU A 194 3.31 -11.76 -5.09
C GLU A 194 1.89 -11.25 -5.35
N LEU A 195 1.36 -11.62 -6.50
CA LEU A 195 -0.04 -11.39 -6.83
C LEU A 195 -0.93 -12.10 -5.81
N MET A 196 -1.87 -11.36 -5.24
CA MET A 196 -2.80 -11.87 -4.23
C MET A 196 -4.24 -11.88 -4.79
N PRO A 197 -5.12 -12.78 -4.34
CA PRO A 197 -6.52 -12.85 -4.78
C PRO A 197 -7.35 -11.73 -4.13
N VAL A 198 -7.00 -10.48 -4.38
CA VAL A 198 -7.67 -9.28 -3.82
C VAL A 198 -8.60 -8.58 -4.82
N THR A 199 -8.75 -9.16 -5.99
CA THR A 199 -9.67 -8.77 -7.05
C THR A 199 -10.41 -9.99 -7.57
N THR A 200 -10.98 -9.97 -8.77
CA THR A 200 -11.68 -11.13 -9.35
C THR A 200 -10.73 -12.31 -9.58
N ASN A 201 -11.24 -13.54 -9.49
CA ASN A 201 -10.45 -14.77 -9.73
C ASN A 201 -9.84 -14.86 -11.13
N GLU A 202 -10.33 -14.08 -12.10
CA GLU A 202 -9.83 -14.05 -13.47
C GLU A 202 -8.38 -13.56 -13.58
N VAL A 203 -7.92 -12.76 -12.61
CA VAL A 203 -6.57 -12.18 -12.61
C VAL A 203 -5.54 -13.09 -11.93
N LEU A 204 -5.94 -13.83 -10.91
CA LEU A 204 -5.08 -14.80 -10.24
C LEU A 204 -5.45 -16.22 -10.68
N ASN A 205 -4.62 -16.79 -11.51
CA ASN A 205 -4.70 -18.19 -11.92
C ASN A 205 -3.30 -18.80 -11.99
N GLU A 206 -3.21 -20.11 -12.19
CA GLU A 206 -1.94 -20.84 -12.23
C GLU A 206 -0.98 -20.33 -13.33
N THR A 207 -1.53 -19.76 -14.41
CA THR A 207 -0.72 -19.23 -15.52
C THR A 207 -0.15 -17.83 -15.26
N ASN A 208 -0.80 -17.03 -14.42
CA ASN A 208 -0.39 -15.63 -14.12
C ASN A 208 0.38 -15.50 -12.83
N PHE A 209 0.29 -16.47 -11.94
CA PHE A 209 0.96 -16.43 -10.66
C PHE A 209 2.45 -16.68 -10.81
N LEU A 210 3.26 -15.76 -10.30
CA LEU A 210 4.70 -15.87 -10.21
C LEU A 210 5.14 -15.85 -8.75
N PRO A 211 5.56 -16.99 -8.18
CA PRO A 211 6.07 -17.06 -6.81
C PRO A 211 7.33 -16.20 -6.62
N ALA A 212 7.44 -15.53 -5.48
CA ALA A 212 8.61 -14.71 -5.14
C ALA A 212 9.93 -15.49 -5.23
N ARG A 213 9.92 -16.80 -4.92
CA ARG A 213 11.10 -17.67 -5.05
C ARG A 213 11.56 -17.85 -6.50
N GLU A 214 10.65 -17.85 -7.47
CA GLU A 214 10.98 -17.97 -8.89
C GLU A 214 11.53 -16.65 -9.43
N ALA A 215 10.89 -15.54 -9.10
CA ALA A 215 11.43 -14.19 -9.39
C ALA A 215 12.84 -14.01 -8.79
N LYS A 216 13.05 -14.47 -7.54
CA LYS A 216 14.37 -14.45 -6.91
C LYS A 216 15.39 -15.25 -7.71
N ARG A 217 15.06 -16.48 -8.15
CA ARG A 217 15.97 -17.32 -8.97
C ARG A 217 16.31 -16.66 -10.32
N ALA A 218 15.34 -16.04 -10.99
CA ALA A 218 15.58 -15.31 -12.22
C ALA A 218 16.57 -14.15 -12.02
N ILE A 219 16.44 -13.42 -10.93
CA ILE A 219 17.35 -12.33 -10.55
C ILE A 219 18.74 -12.90 -10.19
N GLU A 220 18.81 -13.99 -9.45
CA GLU A 220 20.06 -14.68 -9.09
C GLU A 220 20.80 -15.23 -10.32
N ALA A 221 20.10 -15.65 -11.34
CA ALA A 221 20.70 -16.09 -12.61
C ALA A 221 21.47 -14.96 -13.31
N HIS A 222 21.08 -13.70 -13.10
CA HIS A 222 21.75 -12.53 -13.69
C HIS A 222 22.86 -11.95 -12.81
N TYR A 223 22.60 -11.79 -11.49
CA TYR A 223 23.51 -11.10 -10.57
C TYR A 223 24.37 -12.04 -9.70
N GLY A 224 24.09 -13.33 -9.70
CA GLY A 224 24.60 -14.27 -8.70
C GLY A 224 23.75 -14.30 -7.43
N ASP A 225 24.13 -15.17 -6.48
CA ASP A 225 23.35 -15.46 -5.27
C ASP A 225 23.09 -14.19 -4.44
N LEU A 226 21.83 -13.88 -4.18
CA LEU A 226 21.41 -12.74 -3.38
C LEU A 226 21.75 -12.96 -1.89
N ILE A 227 22.35 -11.96 -1.26
CA ILE A 227 22.82 -12.01 0.13
C ILE A 227 21.66 -11.64 1.08
N PRO A 228 21.13 -12.57 1.90
CA PRO A 228 20.04 -12.26 2.84
C PRO A 228 20.42 -11.14 3.82
N GLN A 229 19.45 -10.27 4.12
CA GLN A 229 19.62 -9.15 5.05
C GLN A 229 18.58 -9.22 6.19
N PRO A 230 18.66 -10.20 7.10
CA PRO A 230 17.63 -10.42 8.11
C PRO A 230 17.48 -9.27 9.11
N ASP A 231 18.56 -8.50 9.33
CA ASP A 231 18.57 -7.36 10.24
C ASP A 231 18.07 -6.08 9.58
N PHE A 232 18.05 -6.02 8.24
CA PHE A 232 17.51 -4.89 7.52
C PHE A 232 15.99 -5.00 7.42
N ARG A 233 15.31 -4.26 8.29
CA ARG A 233 13.85 -4.25 8.33
C ARG A 233 13.31 -2.86 7.99
N THR A 234 12.31 -2.84 7.13
CA THR A 234 11.44 -1.68 7.00
C THR A 234 10.15 -1.97 7.76
N ASN A 235 9.25 -1.00 7.81
CA ASN A 235 7.97 -1.19 8.50
C ASN A 235 6.95 -2.07 7.71
N GLY A 236 7.39 -3.01 6.90
CA GLY A 236 6.57 -3.89 6.07
C GLY A 236 7.03 -5.35 6.16
N PRO A 237 6.32 -6.28 5.52
CA PRO A 237 6.58 -7.71 5.61
C PRO A 237 7.67 -8.20 4.62
N ALA A 238 8.36 -7.30 3.91
CA ALA A 238 9.35 -7.70 2.91
C ALA A 238 10.59 -8.33 3.55
N ALA A 239 11.00 -9.49 3.04
CA ALA A 239 12.32 -10.06 3.25
C ALA A 239 13.32 -9.40 2.29
N TYR A 240 14.40 -8.83 2.82
CA TYR A 240 15.38 -8.08 2.04
C TYR A 240 16.63 -8.88 1.74
N HIS A 241 17.19 -8.62 0.56
CA HIS A 241 18.45 -9.20 0.09
C HIS A 241 19.28 -8.09 -0.55
N GLN A 242 20.60 -8.20 -0.45
CA GLN A 242 21.55 -7.32 -1.11
C GLN A 242 22.05 -7.99 -2.40
N LEU A 243 22.20 -7.21 -3.45
CA LEU A 243 22.81 -7.66 -4.69
C LEU A 243 24.32 -7.89 -4.49
N PRO A 244 24.90 -8.99 -5.01
CA PRO A 244 26.33 -9.26 -4.90
C PRO A 244 27.16 -8.11 -5.47
N GLY A 245 28.21 -7.69 -4.73
CA GLY A 245 29.11 -6.62 -5.15
C GLY A 245 28.51 -5.22 -5.24
N ARG A 246 27.27 -5.02 -4.83
CA ARG A 246 26.56 -3.72 -4.90
C ARG A 246 25.92 -3.35 -3.57
N ASN A 247 25.73 -2.07 -3.30
CA ASN A 247 25.00 -1.62 -2.10
C ASN A 247 23.47 -1.54 -2.33
N GLN A 248 22.99 -2.14 -3.41
CA GLN A 248 21.55 -2.18 -3.71
C GLN A 248 20.86 -3.30 -2.95
N ARG A 249 19.73 -2.97 -2.31
CA ARG A 249 18.85 -3.94 -1.67
C ARG A 249 17.54 -4.06 -2.43
N ILE A 250 17.08 -5.29 -2.54
CA ILE A 250 15.75 -5.62 -3.08
C ILE A 250 14.96 -6.41 -2.03
N GLY A 251 13.65 -6.30 -2.05
CA GLY A 251 12.77 -6.96 -1.09
C GLY A 251 11.76 -7.88 -1.78
N PHE A 252 11.38 -8.96 -1.12
CA PHE A 252 10.32 -9.85 -1.59
C PHE A 252 9.19 -9.90 -0.57
N ILE A 253 7.95 -9.86 -1.04
CA ILE A 253 6.73 -9.96 -0.23
C ILE A 253 5.97 -11.20 -0.74
N GLY A 254 6.19 -12.32 -0.06
CA GLY A 254 5.65 -13.63 -0.41
C GLY A 254 4.34 -13.94 0.30
N ALA A 255 3.30 -13.13 0.12
CA ALA A 255 2.05 -13.30 0.84
C ALA A 255 1.36 -14.65 0.58
N MET A 256 1.58 -15.25 -0.59
CA MET A 256 0.98 -16.52 -0.99
C MET A 256 1.86 -17.72 -0.62
N THR A 257 3.18 -17.57 -0.67
CA THR A 257 4.11 -18.70 -0.55
C THR A 257 4.89 -18.74 0.75
N ASP A 258 5.02 -17.61 1.47
CA ASP A 258 5.69 -17.59 2.79
C ASP A 258 4.71 -17.99 3.89
N LEU A 259 4.97 -19.14 4.52
CA LEU A 259 4.13 -19.68 5.59
C LEU A 259 4.16 -18.82 6.88
N HIS A 260 5.24 -18.08 7.08
CA HIS A 260 5.46 -17.21 8.26
C HIS A 260 5.04 -15.77 8.04
N PHE A 261 4.43 -15.45 6.88
CA PHE A 261 4.05 -14.11 6.48
C PHE A 261 3.19 -13.35 7.51
N CYS A 262 2.29 -14.07 8.19
CA CYS A 262 1.35 -13.49 9.14
C CYS A 262 1.91 -13.30 10.55
N GLU A 263 2.94 -14.03 10.95
CA GLU A 263 3.48 -14.04 12.32
C GLU A 263 3.94 -12.66 12.85
N SER A 264 4.37 -11.79 11.95
CA SER A 264 4.80 -10.42 12.29
C SER A 264 3.80 -9.34 11.89
N CYS A 265 2.54 -9.71 11.66
CA CYS A 265 1.53 -8.78 11.17
C CYS A 265 1.11 -7.78 12.25
N ASN A 266 1.39 -6.52 12.03
CA ASN A 266 1.05 -5.41 12.94
C ASN A 266 -0.01 -4.46 12.38
N LYS A 267 -0.80 -4.89 11.38
CA LYS A 267 -1.63 -4.00 10.56
C LYS A 267 -3.10 -4.07 10.90
N LEU A 268 -3.74 -2.91 10.83
CA LEU A 268 -5.18 -2.72 10.76
C LEU A 268 -5.49 -1.82 9.56
N ARG A 269 -6.66 -1.96 8.95
CA ARG A 269 -7.10 -1.16 7.81
C ARG A 269 -8.39 -0.43 8.12
N LEU A 270 -8.48 0.81 7.65
CA LEU A 270 -9.71 1.60 7.61
C LEU A 270 -10.00 1.90 6.14
N THR A 271 -11.15 1.48 5.65
CA THR A 271 -11.59 1.74 4.28
C THR A 271 -12.20 3.14 4.15
N CYS A 272 -12.31 3.65 2.93
CA CYS A 272 -12.85 4.99 2.70
C CYS A 272 -14.33 5.12 3.08
N ASP A 273 -15.09 4.02 3.10
CA ASP A 273 -16.48 3.92 3.57
C ASP A 273 -16.59 3.48 5.05
N GLY A 274 -15.51 3.69 5.82
CA GLY A 274 -15.53 3.54 7.26
C GLY A 274 -15.66 2.12 7.78
N LYS A 275 -15.10 1.13 7.08
CA LYS A 275 -15.01 -0.24 7.59
C LYS A 275 -13.62 -0.49 8.17
N LEU A 276 -13.55 -1.05 9.37
CA LEU A 276 -12.32 -1.59 9.94
C LEU A 276 -12.15 -3.04 9.48
N ARG A 277 -11.00 -3.33 8.89
CA ARG A 277 -10.60 -4.67 8.45
C ARG A 277 -9.34 -5.10 9.17
N PRO A 278 -9.40 -6.15 10.00
CA PRO A 278 -8.24 -6.65 10.75
C PRO A 278 -7.22 -7.35 9.86
N CYS A 279 -7.65 -7.89 8.70
CA CYS A 279 -6.79 -8.56 7.73
C CYS A 279 -7.20 -8.20 6.30
N LEU A 280 -6.23 -8.19 5.37
CA LEU A 280 -6.51 -7.99 3.94
C LEU A 280 -7.19 -9.21 3.32
N GLY A 281 -6.69 -10.40 3.62
CA GLY A 281 -7.19 -11.66 3.12
C GLY A 281 -8.15 -12.32 4.10
N SER A 282 -9.11 -11.58 4.62
CA SER A 282 -10.21 -12.10 5.43
C SER A 282 -11.50 -11.39 5.04
N TYR A 283 -12.61 -12.06 5.24
CA TYR A 283 -13.95 -11.50 5.01
C TYR A 283 -14.41 -10.57 6.16
N LEU A 284 -13.69 -10.55 7.28
CA LEU A 284 -14.05 -9.77 8.46
C LEU A 284 -13.94 -8.26 8.18
N GLU A 285 -15.08 -7.61 8.36
CA GLU A 285 -15.26 -6.18 8.08
C GLU A 285 -16.29 -5.61 9.06
N PHE A 286 -15.96 -4.50 9.73
CA PHE A 286 -16.76 -3.92 10.80
C PHE A 286 -17.01 -2.44 10.55
N ASP A 287 -18.27 -2.05 10.48
CA ASP A 287 -18.72 -0.69 10.20
C ASP A 287 -18.55 0.22 11.42
N ILE A 288 -17.48 1.05 11.41
CA ILE A 288 -17.25 2.06 12.45
C ILE A 288 -17.86 3.42 12.10
N MET A 289 -18.14 3.66 10.80
CA MET A 289 -18.74 4.92 10.37
C MET A 289 -20.16 5.07 10.90
N LYS A 290 -20.94 4.00 10.86
CA LYS A 290 -22.34 4.04 11.31
C LYS A 290 -22.46 4.49 12.77
N PRO A 291 -21.90 3.80 13.79
CA PRO A 291 -22.00 4.26 15.17
C PRO A 291 -21.39 5.65 15.38
N MET A 292 -20.30 5.98 14.66
CA MET A 292 -19.70 7.31 14.75
C MET A 292 -20.65 8.41 14.30
N ARG A 293 -21.40 8.21 13.22
CA ARG A 293 -22.41 9.17 12.70
C ARG A 293 -23.68 9.20 13.53
N GLU A 294 -23.99 8.10 14.20
CA GLU A 294 -25.11 8.01 15.19
C GLU A 294 -24.74 8.66 16.53
N GLY A 295 -23.53 9.23 16.67
CA GLY A 295 -23.15 10.01 17.83
C GLY A 295 -22.33 9.27 18.88
N ALA A 296 -21.76 8.10 18.55
CA ALA A 296 -20.90 7.38 19.48
C ALA A 296 -19.75 8.26 20.00
N SER A 297 -19.49 8.15 21.29
CA SER A 297 -18.39 8.80 21.98
C SER A 297 -17.04 8.23 21.57
N ASP A 298 -15.95 8.97 21.81
CA ASP A 298 -14.60 8.46 21.55
C ASP A 298 -14.25 7.21 22.39
N ALA A 299 -14.86 7.06 23.57
CA ALA A 299 -14.69 5.88 24.41
C ALA A 299 -15.32 4.63 23.76
N GLU A 300 -16.53 4.76 23.23
CA GLU A 300 -17.21 3.69 22.51
C GLU A 300 -16.46 3.32 21.21
N LEU A 301 -15.97 4.32 20.46
CA LEU A 301 -15.17 4.06 19.26
C LEU A 301 -13.83 3.40 19.59
N LYS A 302 -13.18 3.74 20.72
CA LYS A 302 -11.97 3.03 21.20
C LYS A 302 -12.29 1.56 21.49
N GLN A 303 -13.38 1.29 22.19
CA GLN A 303 -13.79 -0.09 22.47
C GLN A 303 -14.05 -0.85 21.16
N PHE A 304 -14.70 -0.21 20.19
CA PHE A 304 -14.92 -0.80 18.86
C PHE A 304 -13.60 -1.19 18.17
N PHE A 305 -12.58 -0.35 18.22
CA PHE A 305 -11.25 -0.70 17.70
C PHE A 305 -10.65 -1.93 18.40
N LEU A 306 -10.75 -2.00 19.73
CA LEU A 306 -10.25 -3.13 20.52
C LEU A 306 -10.98 -4.42 20.17
N ASP A 307 -12.30 -4.38 20.05
CA ASP A 307 -13.15 -5.53 19.68
C ASP A 307 -12.82 -6.05 18.28
N VAL A 308 -12.52 -5.15 17.33
CA VAL A 308 -12.10 -5.53 15.97
C VAL A 308 -10.71 -6.17 15.98
N VAL A 309 -9.80 -5.64 16.78
CA VAL A 309 -8.43 -6.19 16.91
C VAL A 309 -8.47 -7.56 17.55
N ASP A 310 -9.31 -7.77 18.56
CA ASP A 310 -9.49 -9.09 19.19
C ASP A 310 -10.01 -10.15 18.20
N ARG A 311 -10.80 -9.74 17.20
CA ARG A 311 -11.31 -10.62 16.13
C ARG A 311 -10.37 -10.79 14.94
N LYS A 312 -9.14 -10.25 15.01
CA LYS A 312 -8.16 -10.44 13.96
C LYS A 312 -7.83 -11.92 13.81
N PRO A 313 -7.86 -12.48 12.56
CA PRO A 313 -7.49 -13.87 12.35
C PRO A 313 -5.97 -14.05 12.52
N GLU A 314 -5.55 -15.23 12.92
CA GLU A 314 -4.14 -15.60 13.04
C GLU A 314 -3.44 -15.52 11.68
N GLN A 315 -4.10 -16.03 10.65
CA GLN A 315 -3.62 -16.05 9.28
C GLN A 315 -4.66 -15.48 8.32
N HIS A 316 -4.22 -15.13 7.12
CA HIS A 316 -5.11 -14.77 6.04
C HIS A 316 -5.65 -16.01 5.31
N ASP A 317 -6.81 -15.86 4.66
CA ASP A 317 -7.51 -16.93 3.97
C ASP A 317 -7.09 -17.08 2.48
N PHE A 318 -6.05 -16.38 2.01
CA PHE A 318 -5.64 -16.35 0.60
C PHE A 318 -5.36 -17.73 0.01
N ARG A 319 -4.93 -18.68 0.84
CA ARG A 319 -4.60 -20.06 0.44
C ARG A 319 -5.81 -20.99 0.40
N ASP A 320 -6.92 -20.58 1.01
CA ASP A 320 -8.13 -21.38 1.21
C ASP A 320 -9.22 -20.99 0.21
N ASN A 321 -8.85 -20.80 -1.05
CA ASN A 321 -9.75 -20.38 -2.14
C ASN A 321 -10.51 -19.07 -1.82
N TYR A 322 -9.79 -18.10 -1.24
CA TYR A 322 -10.33 -16.79 -0.87
C TYR A 322 -10.87 -16.07 -2.10
N GLN A 323 -12.14 -15.68 -2.03
CA GLN A 323 -12.80 -14.88 -3.04
C GLN A 323 -13.12 -13.50 -2.45
N PRO A 324 -12.48 -12.43 -2.93
CA PRO A 324 -12.69 -11.11 -2.34
C PRO A 324 -14.14 -10.67 -2.55
N GLY A 325 -14.84 -10.35 -1.46
CA GLY A 325 -16.15 -9.71 -1.49
C GLY A 325 -16.11 -8.25 -1.91
N ARG A 326 -14.90 -7.67 -2.03
CA ARG A 326 -14.66 -6.25 -2.38
C ARG A 326 -13.42 -6.13 -3.26
N LYS A 327 -13.43 -5.12 -4.13
CA LYS A 327 -12.28 -4.76 -4.97
C LYS A 327 -11.17 -4.15 -4.12
N MET A 328 -9.91 -4.40 -4.48
CA MET A 328 -8.74 -3.86 -3.77
C MET A 328 -8.76 -2.34 -3.66
N VAL A 329 -9.23 -1.65 -4.68
CA VAL A 329 -9.36 -0.19 -4.72
C VAL A 329 -10.26 0.38 -3.61
N ALA A 330 -11.24 -0.37 -3.16
CA ALA A 330 -12.12 0.02 -2.06
C ALA A 330 -11.54 -0.30 -0.67
N ILE A 331 -10.60 -1.24 -0.60
CA ILE A 331 -9.94 -1.65 0.65
C ILE A 331 -8.71 -0.77 0.94
N GLY A 332 -8.04 -0.32 -0.10
CA GLY A 332 -6.80 0.44 -0.02
C GLY A 332 -5.55 -0.43 -0.04
N GLY A 333 -4.87 -0.43 -1.16
CA GLY A 333 -3.63 -1.15 -1.45
C GLY A 333 -2.38 -0.63 -0.76
#